data_b3a82fda94f24f2d5c2c63022f6690aa
#
_entry.id   b3a82fda94f24f2d5c2c63022f6690aa
#
_cell.length_a   1.000
_cell.length_b   1.000
_cell.length_c   1.000
_cell.angle_alpha   90.00
_cell.angle_beta   90.00
_cell.angle_gamma   90.00
#
_symmetry.space_group_name_H-M   'P 1'
#
loop_
_entity.id
_entity.type
_entity.pdbx_description
1 polymer ?
#
loop_
_entity_poly.entity_id
_entity_poly.type
_entity_poly.pdbx_seq_one_letter_code
_entity_poly.pdbx_strand_id
1 'polypeptide(L)'
;MRYLVPFIFSAILSLILTKLVKRTALKYGKVASPSEDRWHSTPTALFGGIAIYVTFIAAVLLFVIPLEIKFLGILAGGTILFAAGLADDLKPVKPYTKLLIQIAAAIVAISFGIRMEMFPPLVSIPLTILWMVAITNTFNLLDNMDGLSAGIAFITAMVLAVVSAIQGRTELVAVSVIIAGTSLGFLRYNFNPASIFMGDCGSMFLGFTIGALTIVGTYHHASNLVVTMAVPVLVMAIPILDTGLVTVMRNLTGRAVSQGGRDHISHRLVVLGLSERQAVLLLYLLSIVTGVIAIIYPYFNFYVITVIGILVLIGLFFLGVFLSETKVYSEEEMDIAKEKIMGKSNYVVFNTTIFYKRQIVEVLIDFILITLAYVSAYLLRYEGVLSEENLQLITKSLPIILLTQLTVFYYFGLYKKIWRYYGLSDGVAIFKAVTLGTLISAVALVMMTRFTGYSRAVFVIYWMTLMCLVTGERVILRLLREHFAEIRKSRGKTVLIYGAGDAGSSLLREIKDNPELNFKVAGFIDDDSNKIGRKVRSKTVLGSCDDIGRIALETGAEEVLIAISNLNNEDLHRIMDTCEKSGLPCRQMGRVL
;
A
#
# COMPACT_ATOMS: atom_id res chain seq x y z
N MET A 1 7.28 32.11 15.09
CA MET A 1 8.73 32.16 14.82
C MET A 1 9.53 31.09 15.55
N ARG A 2 9.21 30.75 16.83
CA ARG A 2 9.96 29.79 17.65
C ARG A 2 10.23 28.44 16.98
N TYR A 3 9.29 27.87 16.20
CA TYR A 3 9.44 26.56 15.54
C TYR A 3 9.85 26.66 14.06
N LEU A 4 9.65 27.82 13.44
CA LEU A 4 10.02 28.05 12.04
C LEU A 4 11.55 28.11 11.87
N VAL A 5 12.26 28.69 12.84
CA VAL A 5 13.71 28.79 12.79
C VAL A 5 14.39 27.42 12.84
N PRO A 6 14.07 26.52 13.81
CA PRO A 6 14.61 25.15 13.80
C PRO A 6 14.27 24.36 12.53
N PHE A 7 13.06 24.52 11.99
CA PHE A 7 12.63 23.87 10.74
C PHE A 7 13.49 24.34 9.55
N ILE A 8 13.59 25.66 9.34
CA ILE A 8 14.36 26.23 8.22
C ILE A 8 15.85 25.89 8.37
N PHE A 9 16.41 26.02 9.57
CA PHE A 9 17.80 25.69 9.84
C PHE A 9 18.10 24.24 9.49
N SER A 10 17.30 23.29 9.98
CA SER A 10 17.51 21.87 9.70
C SER A 10 17.28 21.53 8.21
N ALA A 11 16.32 22.19 7.54
CA ALA A 11 16.12 22.01 6.10
C ALA A 11 17.35 22.49 5.29
N ILE A 12 17.86 23.68 5.57
CA ILE A 12 19.03 24.24 4.88
C ILE A 12 20.29 23.44 5.20
N LEU A 13 20.53 23.11 6.48
CA LEU A 13 21.69 22.33 6.89
C LEU A 13 21.69 20.94 6.24
N SER A 14 20.54 20.25 6.25
CA SER A 14 20.36 18.94 5.59
C SER A 14 20.63 19.04 4.08
N LEU A 15 20.13 20.09 3.43
CA LEU A 15 20.33 20.33 2.01
C LEU A 15 21.84 20.52 1.69
N ILE A 16 22.57 21.27 2.50
CA ILE A 16 24.00 21.50 2.34
C ILE A 16 24.79 20.22 2.61
N LEU A 17 24.53 19.55 3.74
CA LEU A 17 25.25 18.33 4.12
C LEU A 17 24.96 17.19 3.16
N THR A 18 23.74 17.02 2.65
CA THR A 18 23.42 16.01 1.64
C THR A 18 24.21 16.23 0.35
N LYS A 19 24.35 17.49 -0.10
CA LYS A 19 25.18 17.82 -1.26
C LYS A 19 26.66 17.48 -1.02
N LEU A 20 27.17 17.74 0.19
CA LEU A 20 28.55 17.44 0.56
C LEU A 20 28.79 15.91 0.60
N VAL A 21 27.91 15.17 1.32
CA VAL A 21 27.98 13.71 1.40
C VAL A 21 27.91 13.07 0.02
N LYS A 22 26.98 13.53 -0.83
CA LYS A 22 26.86 13.07 -2.22
C LYS A 22 28.18 13.23 -2.99
N ARG A 23 28.78 14.42 -2.93
CA ARG A 23 30.06 14.70 -3.63
C ARG A 23 31.18 13.80 -3.10
N THR A 24 31.25 13.62 -1.79
CA THR A 24 32.23 12.77 -1.12
C THR A 24 32.05 11.30 -1.50
N ALA A 25 30.82 10.80 -1.49
CA ALA A 25 30.49 9.43 -1.87
C ALA A 25 30.89 9.15 -3.34
N LEU A 26 30.57 10.06 -4.25
CA LEU A 26 30.97 9.96 -5.67
C LEU A 26 32.48 9.97 -5.83
N LYS A 27 33.20 10.86 -5.11
CA LYS A 27 34.67 10.97 -5.18
C LYS A 27 35.35 9.67 -4.72
N TYR A 28 34.83 8.98 -3.71
CA TYR A 28 35.38 7.74 -3.18
C TYR A 28 34.76 6.47 -3.78
N GLY A 29 33.97 6.61 -4.86
CA GLY A 29 33.36 5.48 -5.56
C GLY A 29 32.32 4.71 -4.70
N LYS A 30 31.78 5.34 -3.65
CA LYS A 30 30.75 4.76 -2.79
C LYS A 30 29.38 4.96 -3.40
N VAL A 31 29.05 4.15 -4.39
CA VAL A 31 27.82 4.20 -5.19
C VAL A 31 27.14 2.83 -5.20
N ALA A 32 25.82 2.84 -5.25
CA ALA A 32 25.04 1.66 -5.56
C ALA A 32 25.05 1.44 -7.08
N SER A 33 25.57 0.30 -7.52
CA SER A 33 25.50 -0.10 -8.92
C SER A 33 24.07 -0.52 -9.29
N PRO A 34 23.63 -0.27 -10.54
CA PRO A 34 22.39 -0.81 -11.05
C PRO A 34 22.32 -2.34 -10.89
N SER A 35 21.23 -2.86 -10.40
CA SER A 35 20.94 -4.29 -10.32
C SER A 35 19.51 -4.57 -10.78
N GLU A 36 19.24 -5.79 -11.26
CA GLU A 36 17.92 -6.19 -11.76
C GLU A 36 16.80 -6.04 -10.71
N ASP A 37 17.15 -6.11 -9.42
CA ASP A 37 16.22 -5.95 -8.30
C ASP A 37 15.92 -4.48 -7.93
N ARG A 38 16.62 -3.52 -8.57
CA ARG A 38 16.49 -2.08 -8.25
C ARG A 38 16.10 -1.28 -9.49
N TRP A 39 15.34 -0.21 -9.28
CA TRP A 39 14.78 0.62 -10.38
C TRP A 39 15.76 1.62 -10.99
N HIS A 40 16.86 1.94 -10.32
CA HIS A 40 17.81 2.93 -10.82
C HIS A 40 18.69 2.36 -11.93
N SER A 41 18.78 3.11 -13.01
CA SER A 41 19.60 2.78 -14.19
C SER A 41 21.01 3.41 -14.17
N THR A 42 21.28 4.29 -13.20
CA THR A 42 22.55 5.03 -13.07
C THR A 42 23.16 4.80 -11.68
N PRO A 43 24.51 4.77 -11.57
CA PRO A 43 25.18 4.68 -10.27
C PRO A 43 24.75 5.83 -9.34
N THR A 44 24.18 5.51 -8.17
CA THR A 44 23.63 6.50 -7.24
C THR A 44 24.46 6.52 -5.96
N ALA A 45 24.79 7.72 -5.45
CA ALA A 45 25.57 7.89 -4.24
C ALA A 45 24.90 7.24 -3.03
N LEU A 46 25.68 6.69 -2.08
CA LEU A 46 25.25 6.08 -0.84
C LEU A 46 25.49 7.02 0.36
N PHE A 47 25.09 6.59 1.56
CA PHE A 47 25.34 7.23 2.86
C PHE A 47 24.60 8.55 3.11
N GLY A 48 23.46 8.79 2.47
CA GLY A 48 22.64 9.99 2.74
C GLY A 48 22.19 10.13 4.20
N GLY A 49 22.09 9.02 4.91
CA GLY A 49 21.78 8.99 6.35
C GLY A 49 22.77 9.75 7.22
N ILE A 50 24.03 9.90 6.80
CA ILE A 50 25.03 10.73 7.50
C ILE A 50 24.56 12.19 7.56
N ALA A 51 24.06 12.73 6.44
CA ALA A 51 23.56 14.10 6.39
C ALA A 51 22.32 14.27 7.29
N ILE A 52 21.42 13.29 7.28
CA ILE A 52 20.21 13.28 8.12
C ILE A 52 20.61 13.29 9.61
N TYR A 53 21.46 12.35 10.03
CA TYR A 53 21.88 12.19 11.41
C TYR A 53 22.60 13.44 11.93
N VAL A 54 23.62 13.92 11.23
CA VAL A 54 24.41 15.09 11.65
C VAL A 54 23.53 16.34 11.73
N THR A 55 22.65 16.54 10.76
CA THR A 55 21.68 17.67 10.79
C THR A 55 20.79 17.60 12.02
N PHE A 56 20.21 16.43 12.28
CA PHE A 56 19.31 16.24 13.41
C PHE A 56 20.01 16.51 14.75
N ILE A 57 21.17 15.89 14.97
CA ILE A 57 21.95 16.10 16.21
C ILE A 57 22.31 17.57 16.39
N ALA A 58 22.85 18.23 15.35
CA ALA A 58 23.24 19.63 15.41
C ALA A 58 22.05 20.54 15.74
N ALA A 59 20.89 20.32 15.09
CA ALA A 59 19.71 21.13 15.30
C ALA A 59 19.07 20.89 16.69
N VAL A 60 19.02 19.63 17.17
CA VAL A 60 18.51 19.33 18.52
C VAL A 60 19.38 19.98 19.59
N LEU A 61 20.70 19.85 19.50
CA LEU A 61 21.64 20.45 20.46
C LEU A 61 21.60 21.99 20.45
N LEU A 62 21.21 22.60 19.32
CA LEU A 62 21.15 24.07 19.20
C LEU A 62 19.81 24.65 19.67
N PHE A 63 18.69 23.98 19.40
CA PHE A 63 17.36 24.55 19.57
C PHE A 63 16.50 23.90 20.66
N VAL A 64 16.89 22.73 21.17
CA VAL A 64 16.13 22.02 22.21
C VAL A 64 16.90 22.06 23.54
N ILE A 65 16.87 23.23 24.19
CA ILE A 65 17.55 23.46 25.47
C ILE A 65 16.54 24.10 26.46
N PRO A 66 16.41 23.57 27.69
CA PRO A 66 17.10 22.40 28.26
C PRO A 66 16.59 21.08 27.66
N LEU A 67 17.50 20.11 27.52
CA LEU A 67 17.15 18.80 26.93
C LEU A 67 16.55 17.90 28.01
N GLU A 68 15.29 17.55 27.91
CA GLU A 68 14.64 16.57 28.79
C GLU A 68 15.33 15.19 28.69
N ILE A 69 15.30 14.44 29.78
CA ILE A 69 15.93 13.12 29.86
C ILE A 69 15.43 12.14 28.80
N LYS A 70 14.14 12.21 28.42
CA LYS A 70 13.55 11.36 27.35
C LYS A 70 14.20 11.62 25.99
N PHE A 71 14.55 12.87 25.68
CA PHE A 71 15.22 13.18 24.39
C PHE A 71 16.67 12.70 24.36
N LEU A 72 17.36 12.63 25.52
CA LEU A 72 18.67 11.96 25.61
C LEU A 72 18.56 10.48 25.25
N GLY A 73 17.47 9.82 25.64
CA GLY A 73 17.18 8.43 25.24
C GLY A 73 16.99 8.28 23.73
N ILE A 74 16.30 9.23 23.08
CA ILE A 74 16.15 9.25 21.63
C ILE A 74 17.50 9.46 20.93
N LEU A 75 18.32 10.40 21.42
CA LEU A 75 19.64 10.65 20.86
C LEU A 75 20.56 9.44 21.02
N ALA A 76 20.61 8.83 22.22
CA ALA A 76 21.47 7.70 22.49
C ALA A 76 21.07 6.46 21.67
N GLY A 77 19.79 6.06 21.70
CA GLY A 77 19.28 4.94 20.92
C GLY A 77 19.39 5.18 19.41
N GLY A 78 19.06 6.40 18.95
CA GLY A 78 19.21 6.81 17.56
C GLY A 78 20.67 6.76 17.08
N THR A 79 21.63 7.17 17.92
CA THR A 79 23.08 7.07 17.63
C THR A 79 23.53 5.62 17.48
N ILE A 80 23.05 4.73 18.35
CA ILE A 80 23.35 3.28 18.25
C ILE A 80 22.87 2.74 16.91
N LEU A 81 21.63 3.08 16.49
CA LEU A 81 21.08 2.60 15.22
C LEU A 81 21.70 3.26 14.01
N PHE A 82 22.05 4.54 14.07
CA PHE A 82 22.84 5.19 13.03
C PHE A 82 24.18 4.47 12.83
N ALA A 83 24.93 4.20 13.91
CA ALA A 83 26.21 3.50 13.83
C ALA A 83 26.04 2.06 13.31
N ALA A 84 25.02 1.34 13.76
CA ALA A 84 24.72 0.00 13.26
C ALA A 84 24.36 -0.01 11.78
N GLY A 85 23.50 0.93 11.33
CA GLY A 85 23.13 1.08 9.93
C GLY A 85 24.32 1.49 9.06
N LEU A 86 25.20 2.37 9.56
CA LEU A 86 26.42 2.74 8.86
C LEU A 86 27.39 1.56 8.71
N ALA A 87 27.49 0.72 9.74
CA ALA A 87 28.28 -0.51 9.66
C ALA A 87 27.70 -1.48 8.64
N ASP A 88 26.35 -1.59 8.53
CA ASP A 88 25.68 -2.41 7.52
C ASP A 88 25.87 -1.87 6.09
N ASP A 89 25.73 -0.56 5.90
CA ASP A 89 25.99 0.09 4.62
C ASP A 89 27.44 -0.09 4.12
N LEU A 90 28.39 -0.28 5.06
CA LEU A 90 29.79 -0.56 4.73
C LEU A 90 30.06 -2.05 4.51
N LYS A 91 29.45 -2.91 5.32
CA LYS A 91 29.60 -4.36 5.26
C LYS A 91 28.31 -5.01 5.76
N PRO A 92 27.63 -5.82 4.91
CA PRO A 92 26.36 -6.43 5.25
C PRO A 92 26.39 -7.16 6.60
N VAL A 93 25.47 -6.78 7.49
CA VAL A 93 25.27 -7.36 8.82
C VAL A 93 24.12 -8.36 8.76
N LYS A 94 24.23 -9.48 9.49
CA LYS A 94 23.19 -10.49 9.51
C LYS A 94 21.88 -9.94 10.12
N PRO A 95 20.69 -10.29 9.58
CA PRO A 95 19.41 -9.75 10.05
C PRO A 95 19.16 -9.90 11.53
N TYR A 96 19.53 -11.04 12.15
CA TYR A 96 19.37 -11.24 13.58
C TYR A 96 20.25 -10.31 14.42
N THR A 97 21.45 -9.95 13.93
CA THR A 97 22.32 -9.00 14.62
C THR A 97 21.72 -7.59 14.58
N LYS A 98 21.16 -7.17 13.44
CA LYS A 98 20.41 -5.91 13.34
C LYS A 98 19.27 -5.88 14.35
N LEU A 99 18.50 -6.96 14.44
CA LEU A 99 17.38 -7.07 15.38
C LEU A 99 17.84 -6.93 16.84
N LEU A 100 18.93 -7.59 17.23
CA LEU A 100 19.47 -7.48 18.58
C LEU A 100 19.93 -6.07 18.91
N ILE A 101 20.58 -5.36 17.95
CA ILE A 101 20.98 -3.96 18.13
C ILE A 101 19.75 -3.05 18.25
N GLN A 102 18.69 -3.28 17.47
CA GLN A 102 17.44 -2.53 17.60
C GLN A 102 16.78 -2.71 18.96
N ILE A 103 16.75 -3.95 19.48
CA ILE A 103 16.26 -4.25 20.83
C ILE A 103 17.12 -3.52 21.89
N ALA A 104 18.45 -3.57 21.76
CA ALA A 104 19.36 -2.87 22.67
C ALA A 104 19.13 -1.35 22.65
N ALA A 105 18.98 -0.74 21.48
CA ALA A 105 18.65 0.68 21.33
C ALA A 105 17.30 1.03 21.98
N ALA A 106 16.28 0.18 21.83
CA ALA A 106 14.99 0.36 22.48
C ALA A 106 15.10 0.25 24.01
N ILE A 107 15.88 -0.68 24.54
CA ILE A 107 16.15 -0.81 25.99
C ILE A 107 16.86 0.45 26.52
N VAL A 108 17.83 0.97 25.77
CA VAL A 108 18.48 2.25 26.13
C VAL A 108 17.44 3.37 26.19
N ALA A 109 16.57 3.52 25.19
CA ALA A 109 15.52 4.54 25.21
C ALA A 109 14.57 4.37 26.42
N ILE A 110 14.20 3.14 26.76
CA ILE A 110 13.35 2.82 27.92
C ILE A 110 14.04 3.21 29.23
N SER A 111 15.36 3.01 29.38
CA SER A 111 16.11 3.42 30.57
C SER A 111 16.11 4.93 30.82
N PHE A 112 15.89 5.73 29.75
CA PHE A 112 15.67 7.17 29.81
C PHE A 112 14.18 7.56 29.93
N GLY A 113 13.28 6.60 30.21
CA GLY A 113 11.87 6.84 30.48
C GLY A 113 10.94 6.85 29.26
N ILE A 114 11.40 6.38 28.09
CA ILE A 114 10.52 6.25 26.91
C ILE A 114 9.79 4.93 27.00
N ARG A 115 8.53 4.97 27.39
CA ARG A 115 7.66 3.78 27.46
C ARG A 115 6.19 4.14 27.27
N MET A 116 5.37 3.17 26.90
CA MET A 116 3.91 3.30 26.80
C MET A 116 3.30 3.32 28.22
N GLU A 117 3.26 4.49 28.86
CA GLU A 117 2.90 4.68 30.27
C GLU A 117 1.47 4.26 30.64
N MET A 118 0.59 4.05 29.64
CA MET A 118 -0.79 3.58 29.85
C MET A 118 -0.92 2.13 30.30
N PHE A 119 0.15 1.34 30.18
CA PHE A 119 0.18 -0.06 30.60
C PHE A 119 1.07 -0.25 31.83
N PRO A 120 0.80 -1.26 32.68
CA PRO A 120 1.73 -1.67 33.73
C PRO A 120 3.12 -2.01 33.16
N PRO A 121 4.21 -1.79 33.90
CA PRO A 121 5.58 -1.99 33.39
C PRO A 121 5.83 -3.35 32.74
N LEU A 122 5.22 -4.42 33.25
CA LEU A 122 5.34 -5.77 32.70
C LEU A 122 4.84 -5.88 31.26
N VAL A 123 3.82 -5.11 30.88
CA VAL A 123 3.24 -5.07 29.52
C VAL A 123 3.85 -3.92 28.72
N SER A 124 4.05 -2.77 29.35
CA SER A 124 4.57 -1.55 28.73
C SER A 124 5.95 -1.76 28.08
N ILE A 125 6.88 -2.39 28.81
CA ILE A 125 8.25 -2.59 28.33
C ILE A 125 8.30 -3.46 27.07
N PRO A 126 7.71 -4.67 27.03
CA PRO A 126 7.69 -5.49 25.82
C PRO A 126 6.98 -4.81 24.65
N LEU A 127 5.86 -4.12 24.89
CA LEU A 127 5.12 -3.40 23.82
C LEU A 127 5.93 -2.22 23.28
N THR A 128 6.65 -1.49 24.14
CA THR A 128 7.53 -0.40 23.72
C THR A 128 8.66 -0.91 22.83
N ILE A 129 9.33 -2.01 23.24
CA ILE A 129 10.37 -2.65 22.43
C ILE A 129 9.80 -3.08 21.09
N LEU A 130 8.67 -3.80 21.11
CA LEU A 130 8.01 -4.28 19.89
C LEU A 130 7.68 -3.12 18.94
N TRP A 131 7.10 -2.04 19.45
CA TRP A 131 6.74 -0.87 18.67
C TRP A 131 7.97 -0.21 18.05
N MET A 132 8.99 0.10 18.85
CA MET A 132 10.21 0.77 18.37
C MET A 132 10.93 -0.08 17.31
N VAL A 133 11.08 -1.38 17.56
CA VAL A 133 11.69 -2.31 16.60
C VAL A 133 10.84 -2.43 15.33
N ALA A 134 9.53 -2.56 15.47
CA ALA A 134 8.61 -2.65 14.33
C ALA A 134 8.69 -1.39 13.45
N ILE A 135 8.60 -0.19 14.04
CA ILE A 135 8.67 1.06 13.27
C ILE A 135 10.05 1.28 12.64
N THR A 136 11.13 0.92 13.35
CA THR A 136 12.50 0.97 12.79
C THR A 136 12.62 0.09 11.54
N ASN A 137 12.15 -1.15 11.60
CA ASN A 137 12.16 -2.05 10.44
C ASN A 137 11.21 -1.57 9.34
N THR A 138 10.08 -1.00 9.70
CA THR A 138 9.12 -0.46 8.74
C THR A 138 9.73 0.66 7.90
N PHE A 139 10.43 1.63 8.51
CA PHE A 139 11.12 2.68 7.75
C PHE A 139 12.29 2.15 6.93
N ASN A 140 12.99 1.14 7.41
CA ASN A 140 14.06 0.47 6.67
C ASN A 140 13.49 -0.26 5.44
N LEU A 141 12.37 -0.97 5.58
CA LEU A 141 11.68 -1.61 4.47
C LEU A 141 11.04 -0.61 3.50
N LEU A 142 10.58 0.54 4.00
CA LEU A 142 9.97 1.60 3.19
C LEU A 142 10.99 2.35 2.32
N ASP A 143 12.30 2.25 2.62
CA ASP A 143 13.40 2.81 1.80
C ASP A 143 13.68 1.95 0.55
N ASN A 144 12.61 1.50 -0.09
CA ASN A 144 12.62 0.64 -1.29
C ASN A 144 12.40 1.42 -2.60
N MET A 145 12.00 2.69 -2.53
CA MET A 145 11.71 3.56 -3.68
C MET A 145 12.15 5.00 -3.41
N ASP A 146 12.61 5.68 -4.45
CA ASP A 146 13.12 7.04 -4.42
C ASP A 146 12.17 8.01 -3.72
N GLY A 147 12.64 8.63 -2.64
CA GLY A 147 11.90 9.63 -1.87
C GLY A 147 10.84 9.08 -0.91
N LEU A 148 10.47 7.80 -0.98
CA LEU A 148 9.34 7.28 -0.23
C LEU A 148 9.56 7.39 1.28
N SER A 149 10.63 6.82 1.81
CA SER A 149 10.93 6.82 3.25
C SER A 149 11.12 8.24 3.80
N ALA A 150 11.90 9.08 3.10
CA ALA A 150 12.14 10.46 3.52
C ALA A 150 10.88 11.33 3.50
N GLY A 151 10.02 11.17 2.48
CA GLY A 151 8.78 11.94 2.39
C GLY A 151 7.73 11.52 3.41
N ILE A 152 7.59 10.23 3.67
CA ILE A 152 6.72 9.73 4.76
C ILE A 152 7.26 10.22 6.12
N ALA A 153 8.59 10.20 6.34
CA ALA A 153 9.20 10.77 7.55
C ALA A 153 8.86 12.27 7.72
N PHE A 154 8.93 13.05 6.64
CA PHE A 154 8.53 14.46 6.63
C PHE A 154 7.07 14.65 7.02
N ILE A 155 6.14 13.94 6.36
CA ILE A 155 4.69 14.04 6.61
C ILE A 155 4.38 13.63 8.06
N THR A 156 4.90 12.51 8.49
CA THR A 156 4.72 11.99 9.86
C THR A 156 5.22 12.98 10.91
N ALA A 157 6.43 13.54 10.71
CA ALA A 157 7.01 14.50 11.62
C ALA A 157 6.18 15.81 11.67
N MET A 158 5.64 16.28 10.55
CA MET A 158 4.74 17.43 10.51
C MET A 158 3.44 17.17 11.26
N VAL A 159 2.84 16.00 11.09
CA VAL A 159 1.64 15.58 11.84
C VAL A 159 1.93 15.54 13.34
N LEU A 160 3.05 14.92 13.76
CA LEU A 160 3.47 14.88 15.16
C LEU A 160 3.73 16.28 15.73
N ALA A 161 4.31 17.20 14.93
CA ALA A 161 4.51 18.59 15.34
C ALA A 161 3.17 19.30 15.63
N VAL A 162 2.18 19.12 14.74
CA VAL A 162 0.83 19.70 14.91
C VAL A 162 0.14 19.10 16.14
N VAL A 163 0.12 17.78 16.26
CA VAL A 163 -0.46 17.08 17.42
C VAL A 163 0.19 17.53 18.72
N SER A 164 1.52 17.65 18.75
CA SER A 164 2.27 18.11 19.94
C SER A 164 2.00 19.57 20.26
N ALA A 165 1.86 20.42 19.24
CA ALA A 165 1.52 21.84 19.41
C ALA A 165 0.14 22.02 20.05
N ILE A 166 -0.84 21.22 19.60
CA ILE A 166 -2.18 21.17 20.18
C ILE A 166 -2.14 20.78 21.67
N GLN A 167 -1.24 19.85 22.02
CA GLN A 167 -1.05 19.39 23.40
C GLN A 167 -0.21 20.35 24.25
N GLY A 168 0.31 21.45 23.70
CA GLY A 168 1.18 22.39 24.39
C GLY A 168 2.59 21.88 24.68
N ARG A 169 3.03 20.77 24.04
CA ARG A 169 4.34 20.13 24.28
C ARG A 169 5.43 20.75 23.41
N THR A 170 5.96 21.86 23.87
CA THR A 170 6.86 22.73 23.10
C THR A 170 8.13 22.03 22.59
N GLU A 171 8.72 21.14 23.39
CA GLU A 171 9.96 20.42 23.04
C GLU A 171 9.71 19.35 21.98
N LEU A 172 8.58 18.62 22.11
CA LEU A 172 8.17 17.65 21.10
C LEU A 172 7.91 18.33 19.74
N VAL A 173 7.29 19.51 19.74
CA VAL A 173 7.12 20.31 18.53
C VAL A 173 8.47 20.63 17.92
N ALA A 174 9.43 21.12 18.74
CA ALA A 174 10.77 21.48 18.25
C ALA A 174 11.49 20.27 17.61
N VAL A 175 11.51 19.11 18.27
CA VAL A 175 12.14 17.91 17.73
C VAL A 175 11.44 17.42 16.45
N SER A 176 10.11 17.43 16.44
CA SER A 176 9.33 17.02 15.26
C SER A 176 9.57 17.93 14.06
N VAL A 177 9.59 19.24 14.21
CA VAL A 177 9.90 20.18 13.11
C VAL A 177 11.35 20.07 12.63
N ILE A 178 12.30 19.73 13.52
CA ILE A 178 13.69 19.44 13.15
C ILE A 178 13.76 18.21 12.24
N ILE A 179 13.07 17.10 12.59
CA ILE A 179 13.00 15.91 11.72
C ILE A 179 12.36 16.26 10.39
N ALA A 180 11.25 17.01 10.42
CA ALA A 180 10.57 17.44 9.18
C ALA A 180 11.50 18.26 8.29
N GLY A 181 12.18 19.26 8.84
CA GLY A 181 13.15 20.06 8.08
C GLY A 181 14.30 19.22 7.54
N THR A 182 14.88 18.34 8.38
CA THR A 182 15.95 17.42 7.98
C THR A 182 15.54 16.52 6.82
N SER A 183 14.36 15.91 6.93
CA SER A 183 13.81 15.02 5.88
C SER A 183 13.50 15.79 4.59
N LEU A 184 12.97 17.01 4.67
CA LEU A 184 12.67 17.85 3.52
C LEU A 184 13.95 18.28 2.78
N GLY A 185 15.00 18.68 3.50
CA GLY A 185 16.29 19.03 2.90
C GLY A 185 16.93 17.85 2.18
N PHE A 186 16.89 16.66 2.77
CA PHE A 186 17.36 15.42 2.15
C PHE A 186 16.53 15.04 0.92
N LEU A 187 15.20 15.15 1.00
CA LEU A 187 14.25 14.78 -0.06
C LEU A 187 14.54 15.51 -1.38
N ARG A 188 15.10 16.71 -1.36
CA ARG A 188 15.51 17.44 -2.57
C ARG A 188 16.45 16.66 -3.48
N TYR A 189 17.27 15.77 -2.90
CA TYR A 189 18.24 14.95 -3.63
C TYR A 189 17.81 13.48 -3.74
N ASN A 190 16.90 13.04 -2.89
CA ASN A 190 16.43 11.66 -2.84
C ASN A 190 15.11 11.44 -3.58
N PHE A 191 14.33 12.51 -3.92
CA PHE A 191 13.11 12.38 -4.71
C PHE A 191 13.43 11.92 -6.14
N ASN A 192 12.54 11.12 -6.71
CA ASN A 192 12.73 10.48 -8.02
C ASN A 192 12.96 11.49 -9.18
N PRO A 193 14.04 11.34 -9.98
CA PRO A 193 15.11 10.35 -9.88
C PRO A 193 16.11 10.71 -8.76
N ALA A 194 16.35 9.75 -7.85
CA ALA A 194 17.25 9.98 -6.72
C ALA A 194 18.71 10.13 -7.17
N SER A 195 19.41 11.05 -6.55
CA SER A 195 20.84 11.27 -6.77
C SER A 195 21.71 10.82 -5.59
N ILE A 196 21.07 10.44 -4.48
CA ILE A 196 21.67 9.85 -3.29
C ILE A 196 20.63 8.99 -2.58
N PHE A 197 21.03 7.83 -2.09
CA PHE A 197 20.20 6.96 -1.24
C PHE A 197 20.49 7.21 0.24
N MET A 198 19.44 6.99 1.04
CA MET A 198 19.47 7.18 2.49
C MET A 198 20.39 6.15 3.15
N GLY A 199 20.25 4.88 2.75
CA GLY A 199 20.94 3.74 3.35
C GLY A 199 20.32 3.32 4.69
N ASP A 200 20.83 2.20 5.21
CA ASP A 200 20.36 1.65 6.49
C ASP A 200 20.67 2.59 7.66
N CYS A 201 21.77 3.35 7.59
CA CYS A 201 22.12 4.34 8.61
C CYS A 201 21.05 5.45 8.75
N GLY A 202 20.43 5.88 7.64
CA GLY A 202 19.39 6.90 7.66
C GLY A 202 18.02 6.34 7.99
N SER A 203 17.60 5.24 7.35
CA SER A 203 16.28 4.67 7.49
C SER A 203 16.02 4.10 8.90
N MET A 204 17.00 3.37 9.47
CA MET A 204 16.91 2.86 10.85
C MET A 204 16.89 4.00 11.86
N PHE A 205 17.73 5.04 11.66
CA PHE A 205 17.75 6.22 12.52
C PHE A 205 16.41 6.97 12.53
N LEU A 206 15.85 7.27 11.33
CA LEU A 206 14.56 7.94 11.20
C LEU A 206 13.42 7.11 11.79
N GLY A 207 13.37 5.83 11.47
CA GLY A 207 12.34 4.92 11.99
C GLY A 207 12.33 4.86 13.50
N PHE A 208 13.50 4.70 14.13
CA PHE A 208 13.64 4.69 15.58
C PHE A 208 13.21 6.01 16.20
N THR A 209 13.73 7.12 15.69
CA THR A 209 13.45 8.45 16.23
C THR A 209 11.97 8.79 16.14
N ILE A 210 11.33 8.54 14.99
CA ILE A 210 9.89 8.74 14.80
C ILE A 210 9.08 7.78 15.67
N GLY A 211 9.46 6.50 15.74
CA GLY A 211 8.83 5.51 16.62
C GLY A 211 8.87 5.92 18.10
N ALA A 212 9.99 6.45 18.57
CA ALA A 212 10.13 6.97 19.94
C ALA A 212 9.26 8.23 20.15
N LEU A 213 9.22 9.15 19.18
CA LEU A 213 8.40 10.36 19.26
C LEU A 213 6.90 10.05 19.30
N THR A 214 6.43 9.02 18.59
CA THR A 214 5.02 8.59 18.68
C THR A 214 4.67 8.11 20.07
N ILE A 215 5.59 7.45 20.79
CA ILE A 215 5.38 7.01 22.18
C ILE A 215 5.36 8.22 23.11
N VAL A 216 6.38 9.09 23.04
CA VAL A 216 6.47 10.30 23.88
C VAL A 216 5.32 11.25 23.59
N GLY A 217 4.88 11.37 22.34
CA GLY A 217 3.77 12.21 21.89
C GLY A 217 2.38 11.70 22.21
N THR A 218 2.26 10.52 22.80
CA THR A 218 0.95 9.92 23.11
C THR A 218 0.16 10.79 24.11
N TYR A 219 -1.16 10.84 23.94
CA TYR A 219 -2.07 11.63 24.80
C TYR A 219 -2.09 11.09 26.25
N HIS A 220 -1.35 11.72 27.17
CA HIS A 220 -1.36 11.35 28.59
C HIS A 220 -2.69 11.66 29.32
N HIS A 221 -3.52 12.54 28.72
CA HIS A 221 -4.77 12.97 29.34
C HIS A 221 -6.02 12.31 28.71
N ALA A 222 -5.85 11.40 27.77
CA ALA A 222 -6.97 10.66 27.26
C ALA A 222 -7.39 9.59 28.27
N SER A 223 -8.54 9.76 28.88
CA SER A 223 -9.19 8.76 29.74
C SER A 223 -9.54 7.46 29.00
N ASN A 224 -9.23 7.38 27.69
CA ASN A 224 -9.60 6.29 26.82
C ASN A 224 -8.37 5.72 26.11
N LEU A 225 -8.07 4.44 26.38
CA LEU A 225 -6.98 3.67 25.78
C LEU A 225 -7.02 3.67 24.24
N VAL A 226 -8.23 3.64 23.66
CA VAL A 226 -8.41 3.59 22.20
C VAL A 226 -7.91 4.89 21.56
N VAL A 227 -8.23 6.05 22.13
CA VAL A 227 -7.73 7.36 21.63
C VAL A 227 -6.22 7.42 21.66
N THR A 228 -5.64 6.97 22.74
CA THR A 228 -4.20 7.00 22.99
C THR A 228 -3.44 6.16 21.96
N MET A 229 -3.97 4.98 21.58
CA MET A 229 -3.35 4.10 20.60
C MET A 229 -3.69 4.48 19.14
N ALA A 230 -4.87 5.08 18.91
CA ALA A 230 -5.33 5.39 17.55
C ALA A 230 -4.44 6.41 16.84
N VAL A 231 -3.99 7.46 17.54
CA VAL A 231 -3.16 8.51 16.93
C VAL A 231 -1.83 7.97 16.39
N PRO A 232 -0.98 7.28 17.16
CA PRO A 232 0.24 6.64 16.64
C PRO A 232 -0.04 5.70 15.45
N VAL A 233 -1.09 4.88 15.53
CA VAL A 233 -1.45 3.93 14.46
C VAL A 233 -1.88 4.66 13.19
N LEU A 234 -2.71 5.72 13.29
CA LEU A 234 -3.15 6.50 12.14
C LEU A 234 -1.99 7.25 11.49
N VAL A 235 -1.10 7.84 12.28
CA VAL A 235 0.09 8.54 11.78
C VAL A 235 1.04 7.58 11.04
N MET A 236 1.13 6.33 11.50
CA MET A 236 1.95 5.27 10.93
C MET A 236 1.19 4.31 10.01
N ALA A 237 -0.04 4.64 9.62
CA ALA A 237 -0.92 3.70 8.91
C ALA A 237 -0.31 3.18 7.60
N ILE A 238 0.30 4.04 6.79
CA ILE A 238 0.91 3.65 5.50
C ILE A 238 2.16 2.81 5.71
N PRO A 239 3.15 3.20 6.55
CA PRO A 239 4.28 2.35 6.91
C PRO A 239 3.86 0.97 7.43
N ILE A 240 2.92 0.92 8.38
CA ILE A 240 2.43 -0.35 8.96
C ILE A 240 1.73 -1.21 7.91
N LEU A 241 0.92 -0.62 7.04
CA LEU A 241 0.24 -1.34 5.96
C LEU A 241 1.24 -1.97 4.98
N ASP A 242 2.25 -1.21 4.53
CA ASP A 242 3.27 -1.72 3.59
C ASP A 242 4.05 -2.89 4.19
N THR A 243 4.57 -2.71 5.42
CA THR A 243 5.31 -3.77 6.12
C THR A 243 4.45 -4.98 6.43
N GLY A 244 3.19 -4.75 6.84
CA GLY A 244 2.22 -5.82 7.08
C GLY A 244 1.94 -6.62 5.82
N LEU A 245 1.66 -5.96 4.69
CA LEU A 245 1.44 -6.60 3.40
C LEU A 245 2.65 -7.44 2.97
N VAL A 246 3.86 -6.86 3.01
CA VAL A 246 5.11 -7.55 2.65
C VAL A 246 5.31 -8.78 3.53
N THR A 247 5.16 -8.64 4.86
CA THR A 247 5.33 -9.75 5.81
C THR A 247 4.34 -10.88 5.54
N VAL A 248 3.06 -10.55 5.35
CA VAL A 248 2.01 -11.53 5.03
C VAL A 248 2.29 -12.21 3.71
N MET A 249 2.61 -11.45 2.65
CA MET A 249 2.87 -12.00 1.33
C MET A 249 4.10 -12.91 1.31
N ARG A 250 5.21 -12.52 1.95
CA ARG A 250 6.41 -13.35 2.05
C ARG A 250 6.15 -14.66 2.81
N ASN A 251 5.45 -14.59 3.94
CA ASN A 251 5.04 -15.79 4.68
C ASN A 251 4.11 -16.70 3.86
N LEU A 252 3.21 -16.11 3.04
CA LEU A 252 2.32 -16.87 2.17
C LEU A 252 3.04 -17.54 1.00
N THR A 253 4.12 -16.92 0.51
CA THR A 253 4.95 -17.43 -0.60
C THR A 253 6.15 -18.25 -0.15
N GLY A 254 6.32 -18.49 1.17
CA GLY A 254 7.44 -19.23 1.74
C GLY A 254 8.78 -18.50 1.70
N ARG A 255 8.79 -17.18 1.40
CA ARG A 255 10.01 -16.37 1.36
C ARG A 255 10.35 -15.84 2.75
N ALA A 256 11.63 -15.70 3.04
CA ALA A 256 12.07 -15.09 4.30
C ALA A 256 11.66 -13.62 4.37
N VAL A 257 11.12 -13.18 5.52
CA VAL A 257 10.70 -11.78 5.73
C VAL A 257 11.87 -10.81 5.56
N SER A 258 13.09 -11.23 5.88
CA SER A 258 14.32 -10.45 5.73
C SER A 258 14.91 -10.41 4.32
N GLN A 259 14.34 -11.15 3.36
CA GLN A 259 14.82 -11.17 1.99
C GLN A 259 14.34 -9.91 1.26
N GLY A 260 15.23 -9.18 0.58
CA GLY A 260 14.86 -8.08 -0.30
C GLY A 260 13.93 -8.53 -1.43
N GLY A 261 13.16 -7.61 -2.01
CA GLY A 261 12.31 -7.94 -3.15
C GLY A 261 11.28 -6.86 -3.48
N ARG A 262 10.51 -7.10 -4.55
CA ARG A 262 9.52 -6.17 -5.12
C ARG A 262 8.12 -6.32 -4.51
N ASP A 263 7.99 -6.84 -3.29
CA ASP A 263 6.70 -7.20 -2.64
C ASP A 263 5.92 -5.99 -2.11
N HIS A 264 6.54 -4.83 -2.03
CA HIS A 264 6.02 -3.60 -1.43
C HIS A 264 4.84 -2.99 -2.19
N ILE A 265 4.00 -2.22 -1.49
CA ILE A 265 2.86 -1.49 -2.07
C ILE A 265 3.32 -0.59 -3.22
N SER A 266 4.43 0.14 -3.04
CA SER A 266 5.03 1.02 -4.04
C SER A 266 5.32 0.29 -5.35
N HIS A 267 5.95 -0.89 -5.29
CA HIS A 267 6.26 -1.72 -6.46
C HIS A 267 5.00 -2.27 -7.13
N ARG A 268 4.01 -2.70 -6.35
CA ARG A 268 2.73 -3.19 -6.87
C ARG A 268 1.95 -2.10 -7.62
N LEU A 269 1.97 -0.87 -7.11
CA LEU A 269 1.38 0.28 -7.81
C LEU A 269 2.06 0.55 -9.15
N VAL A 270 3.39 0.40 -9.24
CA VAL A 270 4.12 0.53 -10.51
C VAL A 270 3.77 -0.59 -11.49
N VAL A 271 3.67 -1.84 -11.02
CA VAL A 271 3.21 -2.97 -11.85
C VAL A 271 1.78 -2.75 -12.36
N LEU A 272 0.92 -2.07 -11.59
CA LEU A 272 -0.43 -1.67 -12.03
C LEU A 272 -0.42 -0.53 -13.06
N GLY A 273 0.74 0.08 -13.34
CA GLY A 273 0.90 1.06 -14.40
C GLY A 273 1.12 2.51 -13.95
N LEU A 274 1.24 2.79 -12.64
CA LEU A 274 1.67 4.12 -12.20
C LEU A 274 3.18 4.31 -12.47
N SER A 275 3.61 5.58 -12.63
CA SER A 275 5.03 5.88 -12.56
C SER A 275 5.51 5.82 -11.10
N GLU A 276 6.81 5.62 -10.87
CA GLU A 276 7.39 5.66 -9.52
C GLU A 276 6.99 6.93 -8.77
N ARG A 277 7.07 8.10 -9.42
CA ARG A 277 6.62 9.37 -8.85
C ARG A 277 5.14 9.36 -8.45
N GLN A 278 4.27 8.82 -9.30
CA GLN A 278 2.83 8.74 -9.02
C GLN A 278 2.54 7.78 -7.86
N ALA A 279 3.24 6.64 -7.80
CA ALA A 279 3.10 5.70 -6.69
C ALA A 279 3.49 6.35 -5.35
N VAL A 280 4.64 7.03 -5.31
CA VAL A 280 5.12 7.73 -4.12
C VAL A 280 4.17 8.87 -3.72
N LEU A 281 3.72 9.71 -4.65
CA LEU A 281 2.77 10.80 -4.37
C LEU A 281 1.42 10.28 -3.88
N LEU A 282 0.93 9.16 -4.38
CA LEU A 282 -0.28 8.51 -3.87
C LEU A 282 -0.11 8.07 -2.41
N LEU A 283 1.03 7.46 -2.07
CA LEU A 283 1.32 7.05 -0.70
C LEU A 283 1.49 8.27 0.24
N TYR A 284 2.05 9.37 -0.24
CA TYR A 284 2.07 10.64 0.50
C TYR A 284 0.66 11.16 0.76
N LEU A 285 -0.20 11.19 -0.26
CA LEU A 285 -1.59 11.62 -0.11
C LEU A 285 -2.33 10.80 0.94
N LEU A 286 -2.20 9.46 0.89
CA LEU A 286 -2.81 8.58 1.88
C LEU A 286 -2.26 8.82 3.29
N SER A 287 -0.94 9.06 3.42
CA SER A 287 -0.31 9.40 4.71
C SER A 287 -0.80 10.75 5.25
N ILE A 288 -1.01 11.75 4.38
CA ILE A 288 -1.59 13.04 4.77
C ILE A 288 -3.04 12.85 5.25
N VAL A 289 -3.85 12.08 4.54
CA VAL A 289 -5.25 11.81 4.92
C VAL A 289 -5.33 11.16 6.29
N THR A 290 -4.54 10.10 6.54
CA THR A 290 -4.53 9.43 7.85
C THR A 290 -3.97 10.35 8.94
N GLY A 291 -2.97 11.17 8.62
CA GLY A 291 -2.40 12.17 9.51
C GLY A 291 -3.40 13.29 9.88
N VAL A 292 -4.17 13.78 8.91
CA VAL A 292 -5.24 14.76 9.18
C VAL A 292 -6.29 14.17 10.12
N ILE A 293 -6.70 12.92 9.90
CA ILE A 293 -7.62 12.23 10.81
C ILE A 293 -7.02 12.13 12.21
N ALA A 294 -5.74 11.80 12.34
CA ALA A 294 -5.05 11.77 13.63
C ALA A 294 -5.05 13.13 14.34
N ILE A 295 -4.90 14.25 13.60
CA ILE A 295 -4.92 15.62 14.14
C ILE A 295 -6.33 15.98 14.65
N ILE A 296 -7.37 15.67 13.87
CA ILE A 296 -8.76 16.07 14.22
C ILE A 296 -9.41 15.12 15.23
N TYR A 297 -8.84 13.94 15.44
CA TYR A 297 -9.37 12.89 16.31
C TYR A 297 -9.79 13.39 17.70
N PRO A 298 -9.01 14.21 18.42
CA PRO A 298 -9.36 14.69 19.75
C PRO A 298 -10.49 15.72 19.82
N TYR A 299 -10.82 16.37 18.69
CA TYR A 299 -11.79 17.48 18.64
C TYR A 299 -13.20 17.07 18.27
N PHE A 300 -13.36 15.88 17.70
CA PHE A 300 -14.65 15.39 17.31
C PHE A 300 -15.21 14.42 18.34
N ASN A 301 -16.53 14.20 18.26
CA ASN A 301 -17.18 13.17 19.06
C ASN A 301 -16.43 11.84 18.89
N PHE A 302 -16.00 11.26 20.03
CA PHE A 302 -15.19 10.05 20.09
C PHE A 302 -15.71 8.92 19.20
N TYR A 303 -17.01 8.68 19.21
CA TYR A 303 -17.63 7.61 18.44
C TYR A 303 -17.57 7.87 16.94
N VAL A 304 -17.90 9.10 16.52
CA VAL A 304 -17.92 9.49 15.10
C VAL A 304 -16.51 9.39 14.50
N ILE A 305 -15.51 9.96 15.15
CA ILE A 305 -14.14 9.95 14.64
C ILE A 305 -13.52 8.54 14.67
N THR A 306 -13.89 7.72 15.68
CA THR A 306 -13.44 6.32 15.75
C THR A 306 -14.02 5.53 14.58
N VAL A 307 -15.30 5.70 14.25
CA VAL A 307 -15.91 5.07 13.07
C VAL A 307 -15.20 5.51 11.78
N ILE A 308 -14.93 6.81 11.61
CA ILE A 308 -14.20 7.33 10.45
C ILE A 308 -12.79 6.72 10.38
N GLY A 309 -12.06 6.69 11.50
CA GLY A 309 -10.73 6.10 11.57
C GLY A 309 -10.72 4.62 11.18
N ILE A 310 -11.68 3.85 11.71
CA ILE A 310 -11.86 2.44 11.37
C ILE A 310 -12.21 2.28 9.89
N LEU A 311 -13.10 3.09 9.33
CA LEU A 311 -13.44 3.05 7.90
C LEU A 311 -12.22 3.30 7.01
N VAL A 312 -11.38 4.25 7.38
CA VAL A 312 -10.14 4.54 6.65
C VAL A 312 -9.16 3.37 6.76
N LEU A 313 -8.96 2.80 7.95
CA LEU A 313 -8.10 1.63 8.13
C LEU A 313 -8.60 0.42 7.34
N ILE A 314 -9.92 0.23 7.28
CA ILE A 314 -10.54 -0.80 6.44
C ILE A 314 -10.30 -0.50 4.97
N GLY A 315 -10.48 0.73 4.51
CA GLY A 315 -10.18 1.13 3.14
C GLY A 315 -8.73 0.85 2.74
N LEU A 316 -7.79 1.17 3.64
CA LEU A 316 -6.37 0.86 3.47
C LEU A 316 -6.10 -0.65 3.46
N PHE A 317 -6.75 -1.41 4.34
CA PHE A 317 -6.65 -2.87 4.36
C PHE A 317 -7.16 -3.48 3.04
N PHE A 318 -8.29 -3.00 2.52
CA PHE A 318 -8.80 -3.41 1.21
C PHE A 318 -7.85 -3.06 0.07
N LEU A 319 -7.25 -1.87 0.11
CA LEU A 319 -6.21 -1.50 -0.84
C LEU A 319 -5.05 -2.50 -0.77
N GLY A 320 -4.61 -2.89 0.43
CA GLY A 320 -3.59 -3.92 0.63
C GLY A 320 -3.99 -5.27 0.04
N VAL A 321 -5.21 -5.73 0.29
CA VAL A 321 -5.75 -6.99 -0.27
C VAL A 321 -5.81 -6.93 -1.80
N PHE A 322 -6.32 -5.84 -2.36
CA PHE A 322 -6.35 -5.61 -3.81
C PHE A 322 -4.94 -5.67 -4.42
N LEU A 323 -3.99 -4.97 -3.81
CA LEU A 323 -2.61 -4.96 -4.26
C LEU A 323 -1.94 -6.33 -4.11
N SER A 324 -2.32 -7.14 -3.11
CA SER A 324 -1.77 -8.48 -2.92
C SER A 324 -2.05 -9.44 -4.08
N GLU A 325 -3.12 -9.21 -4.83
CA GLU A 325 -3.46 -9.99 -6.03
C GLU A 325 -2.56 -9.68 -7.25
N THR A 326 -1.80 -8.56 -7.20
CA THR A 326 -0.92 -8.16 -8.30
C THR A 326 0.32 -9.06 -8.33
N LYS A 327 0.51 -9.79 -9.44
CA LYS A 327 1.70 -10.63 -9.66
C LYS A 327 2.91 -9.72 -9.95
N VAL A 328 3.86 -9.69 -9.05
CA VAL A 328 5.09 -8.87 -9.14
C VAL A 328 6.26 -9.69 -9.71
N TYR A 329 6.19 -11.01 -9.60
CA TYR A 329 7.18 -11.96 -10.08
C TYR A 329 6.61 -12.78 -11.24
N SER A 330 7.47 -13.18 -12.20
CA SER A 330 7.08 -14.12 -13.26
C SER A 330 6.76 -15.50 -12.67
N GLU A 331 6.02 -16.32 -13.41
CA GLU A 331 5.72 -17.71 -12.96
C GLU A 331 7.00 -18.53 -12.82
N GLU A 332 7.98 -18.33 -13.72
CA GLU A 332 9.28 -18.98 -13.67
C GLU A 332 10.09 -18.58 -12.41
N GLU A 333 10.14 -17.29 -12.05
CA GLU A 333 10.77 -16.81 -10.81
C GLU A 333 10.09 -17.38 -9.56
N MET A 334 8.77 -17.51 -9.59
CA MET A 334 7.99 -18.10 -8.50
C MET A 334 8.22 -19.62 -8.39
N ASP A 335 8.36 -20.32 -9.50
CA ASP A 335 8.57 -21.76 -9.49
C ASP A 335 9.99 -22.13 -9.06
N ILE A 336 11.00 -21.38 -9.48
CA ILE A 336 12.38 -21.53 -8.99
C ILE A 336 12.46 -21.26 -7.47
N ALA A 337 11.75 -20.25 -6.98
CA ALA A 337 11.71 -19.96 -5.55
C ALA A 337 10.99 -21.06 -4.75
N LYS A 338 9.93 -21.66 -5.31
CA LYS A 338 9.18 -22.78 -4.73
C LYS A 338 9.98 -24.08 -4.72
N GLU A 339 10.68 -24.38 -5.81
CA GLU A 339 11.52 -25.58 -5.93
C GLU A 339 12.68 -25.59 -4.91
N LYS A 340 13.19 -24.40 -4.58
CA LYS A 340 14.25 -24.18 -3.57
C LYS A 340 13.77 -24.37 -2.12
N ILE A 341 12.47 -24.19 -1.86
CA ILE A 341 11.90 -24.12 -0.50
C ILE A 341 11.03 -25.35 -0.18
N MET A 342 10.34 -25.92 -1.19
CA MET A 342 9.37 -27.00 -1.00
C MET A 342 9.68 -28.14 -1.95
N GLY A 343 9.95 -29.34 -1.41
CA GLY A 343 9.93 -30.57 -2.21
C GLY A 343 8.56 -30.75 -2.89
N LYS A 344 8.53 -31.42 -4.04
CA LYS A 344 7.38 -31.60 -4.96
C LYS A 344 6.02 -32.01 -4.32
N SER A 345 6.01 -32.51 -3.09
CA SER A 345 4.81 -33.05 -2.42
C SER A 345 3.86 -32.01 -1.84
N ASN A 346 4.29 -30.76 -1.57
CA ASN A 346 3.49 -29.76 -0.84
C ASN A 346 2.77 -28.73 -1.74
N TYR A 347 2.91 -28.87 -3.07
CA TYR A 347 2.36 -27.91 -4.04
C TYR A 347 0.82 -27.87 -4.06
N VAL A 348 0.17 -29.02 -3.94
CA VAL A 348 -1.31 -29.13 -3.95
C VAL A 348 -1.91 -28.53 -2.67
N VAL A 349 -1.25 -28.72 -1.52
CA VAL A 349 -1.69 -28.17 -0.24
C VAL A 349 -1.56 -26.64 -0.22
N PHE A 350 -0.55 -26.08 -0.87
CA PHE A 350 -0.31 -24.66 -0.94
C PHE A 350 -1.41 -23.91 -1.73
N ASN A 351 -1.83 -24.41 -2.89
CA ASN A 351 -2.87 -23.78 -3.71
C ASN A 351 -4.26 -23.83 -3.04
N THR A 352 -4.60 -24.95 -2.40
CA THR A 352 -5.82 -25.05 -1.60
C THR A 352 -5.79 -24.13 -0.39
N THR A 353 -4.65 -23.99 0.28
CA THR A 353 -4.50 -23.11 1.45
C THR A 353 -4.68 -21.62 1.08
N ILE A 354 -4.23 -21.16 -0.09
CA ILE A 354 -4.43 -19.77 -0.55
C ILE A 354 -5.92 -19.50 -0.82
N PHE A 355 -6.63 -20.46 -1.40
CA PHE A 355 -8.07 -20.31 -1.68
C PHE A 355 -8.89 -20.21 -0.38
N TYR A 356 -8.61 -21.05 0.62
CA TYR A 356 -9.25 -20.96 1.94
C TYR A 356 -8.87 -19.67 2.70
N LYS A 357 -7.63 -19.21 2.60
CA LYS A 357 -7.18 -17.96 3.22
C LYS A 357 -7.91 -16.74 2.65
N ARG A 358 -8.21 -16.71 1.36
CA ARG A 358 -8.99 -15.66 0.74
C ARG A 358 -10.42 -15.61 1.30
N GLN A 359 -11.08 -16.74 1.43
CA GLN A 359 -12.44 -16.81 2.02
C GLN A 359 -12.44 -16.32 3.48
N ILE A 360 -11.41 -16.64 4.26
CA ILE A 360 -11.26 -16.16 5.64
C ILE A 360 -11.16 -14.62 5.66
N VAL A 361 -10.37 -14.05 4.76
CA VAL A 361 -10.25 -12.59 4.64
C VAL A 361 -11.59 -11.95 4.28
N GLU A 362 -12.34 -12.51 3.32
CA GLU A 362 -13.66 -12.03 2.95
C GLU A 362 -14.65 -12.07 4.13
N VAL A 363 -14.65 -13.15 4.90
CA VAL A 363 -15.48 -13.27 6.11
C VAL A 363 -15.08 -12.25 7.18
N LEU A 364 -13.77 -12.02 7.39
CA LEU A 364 -13.29 -11.01 8.34
C LEU A 364 -13.69 -9.59 7.93
N ILE A 365 -13.66 -9.30 6.64
CA ILE A 365 -14.10 -8.04 6.08
C ILE A 365 -15.59 -7.83 6.35
N ASP A 366 -16.43 -8.79 5.97
CA ASP A 366 -17.87 -8.70 6.20
C ASP A 366 -18.20 -8.62 7.69
N PHE A 367 -17.46 -9.33 8.56
CA PHE A 367 -17.57 -9.20 10.02
C PHE A 367 -17.37 -7.73 10.47
N ILE A 368 -16.35 -7.07 9.94
CA ILE A 368 -16.06 -5.67 10.25
C ILE A 368 -17.15 -4.75 9.67
N LEU A 369 -17.55 -4.97 8.40
CA LEU A 369 -18.59 -4.15 7.76
C LEU A 369 -19.94 -4.27 8.46
N ILE A 370 -20.34 -5.48 8.89
CA ILE A 370 -21.57 -5.72 9.65
C ILE A 370 -21.52 -4.98 10.99
N THR A 371 -20.40 -5.12 11.71
CA THR A 371 -20.20 -4.43 12.99
C THR A 371 -20.29 -2.92 12.83
N LEU A 372 -19.58 -2.37 11.83
CA LEU A 372 -19.61 -0.94 11.51
C LEU A 372 -21.00 -0.45 11.15
N ALA A 373 -21.69 -1.16 10.25
CA ALA A 373 -23.05 -0.80 9.86
C ALA A 373 -23.97 -0.73 11.07
N TYR A 374 -23.87 -1.70 11.98
CA TYR A 374 -24.70 -1.77 13.14
C TYR A 374 -24.40 -0.67 14.17
N VAL A 375 -23.14 -0.44 14.48
CA VAL A 375 -22.73 0.65 15.38
C VAL A 375 -23.07 2.01 14.76
N SER A 376 -22.81 2.20 13.47
CA SER A 376 -23.18 3.43 12.74
C SER A 376 -24.69 3.69 12.76
N ALA A 377 -25.53 2.64 12.70
CA ALA A 377 -26.97 2.78 12.78
C ALA A 377 -27.43 3.36 14.12
N TYR A 378 -26.81 2.95 15.22
CA TYR A 378 -27.08 3.55 16.54
C TYR A 378 -26.56 4.99 16.61
N LEU A 379 -25.35 5.27 16.14
CA LEU A 379 -24.78 6.62 16.12
C LEU A 379 -25.65 7.60 15.32
N LEU A 380 -26.12 7.18 14.15
CA LEU A 380 -27.00 7.99 13.31
C LEU A 380 -28.38 8.20 13.96
N ARG A 381 -28.91 7.16 14.63
CA ARG A 381 -30.22 7.26 15.29
C ARG A 381 -30.21 8.16 16.52
N TYR A 382 -29.10 8.19 17.25
CA TYR A 382 -28.94 8.91 18.52
C TYR A 382 -27.96 10.10 18.41
N GLU A 383 -27.81 10.67 17.21
CA GLU A 383 -27.05 11.91 16.92
C GLU A 383 -25.61 11.88 17.47
N GLY A 384 -24.98 10.71 17.39
CA GLY A 384 -23.59 10.51 17.83
C GLY A 384 -23.41 10.32 19.34
N VAL A 385 -24.50 10.34 20.13
CA VAL A 385 -24.43 10.13 21.59
C VAL A 385 -25.00 8.75 21.93
N LEU A 386 -24.14 7.86 22.44
CA LEU A 386 -24.55 6.54 22.92
C LEU A 386 -24.64 6.54 24.45
N SER A 387 -25.85 6.31 24.98
CA SER A 387 -26.03 6.06 26.41
C SER A 387 -25.46 4.69 26.81
N GLU A 388 -25.20 4.47 28.10
CA GLU A 388 -24.78 3.15 28.61
C GLU A 388 -25.80 2.04 28.27
N GLU A 389 -27.10 2.38 28.28
CA GLU A 389 -28.16 1.45 27.88
C GLU A 389 -28.02 1.04 26.40
N ASN A 390 -27.74 2.01 25.49
CA ASN A 390 -27.52 1.72 24.08
C ASN A 390 -26.30 0.85 23.86
N LEU A 391 -25.20 1.08 24.59
CA LEU A 391 -23.99 0.26 24.52
C LEU A 391 -24.27 -1.18 25.00
N GLN A 392 -25.05 -1.37 26.05
CA GLN A 392 -25.47 -2.69 26.51
C GLN A 392 -26.37 -3.41 25.49
N LEU A 393 -27.28 -2.68 24.82
CA LEU A 393 -28.10 -3.24 23.75
C LEU A 393 -27.26 -3.68 22.56
N ILE A 394 -26.29 -2.84 22.12
CA ILE A 394 -25.36 -3.18 21.04
C ILE A 394 -24.57 -4.45 21.40
N THR A 395 -23.94 -4.49 22.58
CA THR A 395 -23.10 -5.64 22.98
C THR A 395 -23.88 -6.95 23.10
N LYS A 396 -25.13 -6.91 23.54
CA LYS A 396 -25.99 -8.09 23.64
C LYS A 396 -26.49 -8.57 22.27
N SER A 397 -26.80 -7.66 21.33
CA SER A 397 -27.40 -8.00 20.04
C SER A 397 -26.39 -8.23 18.93
N LEU A 398 -25.21 -7.60 18.97
CA LEU A 398 -24.19 -7.70 17.94
C LEU A 398 -23.79 -9.15 17.62
N PRO A 399 -23.56 -10.07 18.59
CA PRO A 399 -23.25 -11.45 18.28
C PRO A 399 -24.34 -12.16 17.47
N ILE A 400 -25.62 -11.87 17.76
CA ILE A 400 -26.76 -12.44 17.05
C ILE A 400 -26.79 -11.94 15.61
N ILE A 401 -26.60 -10.63 15.43
CA ILE A 401 -26.56 -9.98 14.11
C ILE A 401 -25.39 -10.52 13.28
N LEU A 402 -24.21 -10.64 13.86
CA LEU A 402 -23.03 -11.20 13.18
C LEU A 402 -23.28 -12.64 12.75
N LEU A 403 -23.76 -13.49 13.66
CA LEU A 403 -24.00 -14.89 13.37
C LEU A 403 -25.04 -15.06 12.26
N THR A 404 -26.18 -14.36 12.35
CA THR A 404 -27.25 -14.46 11.35
C THR A 404 -26.80 -13.92 10.00
N GLN A 405 -26.18 -12.74 9.97
CA GLN A 405 -25.79 -12.09 8.72
C GLN A 405 -24.68 -12.86 7.99
N LEU A 406 -23.63 -13.30 8.68
CA LEU A 406 -22.55 -14.10 8.08
C LEU A 406 -23.07 -15.46 7.59
N THR A 407 -23.99 -16.11 8.33
CA THR A 407 -24.63 -17.36 7.92
C THR A 407 -25.41 -17.17 6.62
N VAL A 408 -26.20 -16.08 6.52
CA VAL A 408 -26.95 -15.76 5.31
C VAL A 408 -26.02 -15.44 4.15
N PHE A 409 -24.93 -14.70 4.36
CA PHE A 409 -23.93 -14.41 3.34
C PHE A 409 -23.28 -15.69 2.81
N TYR A 410 -22.94 -16.63 3.68
CA TYR A 410 -22.41 -17.94 3.31
C TYR A 410 -23.43 -18.73 2.49
N TYR A 411 -24.71 -18.77 2.90
CA TYR A 411 -25.77 -19.48 2.19
C TYR A 411 -26.01 -18.92 0.79
N PHE A 412 -26.00 -17.60 0.61
CA PHE A 412 -26.11 -16.95 -0.70
C PHE A 412 -24.86 -17.07 -1.56
N GLY A 413 -23.79 -17.71 -1.06
CA GLY A 413 -22.56 -18.01 -1.81
C GLY A 413 -21.73 -16.78 -2.09
N LEU A 414 -21.82 -15.72 -1.26
CA LEU A 414 -21.04 -14.49 -1.43
C LEU A 414 -19.53 -14.77 -1.36
N TYR A 415 -19.11 -15.80 -0.62
CA TYR A 415 -17.71 -16.22 -0.45
C TYR A 415 -17.22 -17.24 -1.49
N LYS A 416 -18.11 -17.75 -2.38
CA LYS A 416 -17.77 -18.73 -3.41
C LYS A 416 -17.40 -18.12 -4.75
N LYS A 417 -17.73 -16.83 -4.96
CA LYS A 417 -17.54 -16.14 -6.23
C LYS A 417 -16.22 -15.41 -6.29
N ILE A 418 -15.62 -15.39 -7.48
CA ILE A 418 -14.41 -14.63 -7.75
C ILE A 418 -14.83 -13.18 -8.00
N TRP A 419 -14.37 -12.22 -7.21
CA TRP A 419 -14.67 -10.78 -7.31
C TRP A 419 -14.35 -10.16 -8.69
N ARG A 420 -13.61 -10.88 -9.52
CA ARG A 420 -13.21 -10.45 -10.87
C ARG A 420 -14.41 -10.21 -11.80
N TYR A 421 -15.54 -10.88 -11.55
CA TYR A 421 -16.71 -10.89 -12.45
C TYR A 421 -17.98 -10.35 -11.80
N TYR A 422 -17.84 -9.36 -10.88
CA TYR A 422 -18.99 -8.78 -10.21
C TYR A 422 -19.94 -8.11 -11.21
N GLY A 423 -21.18 -8.58 -11.30
CA GLY A 423 -22.23 -8.12 -12.22
C GLY A 423 -23.54 -7.74 -11.53
N LEU A 424 -24.53 -7.34 -12.30
CA LEU A 424 -25.86 -6.98 -11.80
C LEU A 424 -26.52 -8.10 -10.99
N SER A 425 -26.32 -9.36 -11.40
CA SER A 425 -26.79 -10.55 -10.68
C SER A 425 -26.24 -10.67 -9.25
N ASP A 426 -25.02 -10.19 -9.04
CA ASP A 426 -24.36 -10.22 -7.74
C ASP A 426 -24.91 -9.12 -6.83
N GLY A 427 -25.22 -7.93 -7.39
CA GLY A 427 -25.93 -6.89 -6.67
C GLY A 427 -27.30 -7.35 -6.15
N VAL A 428 -28.05 -8.10 -6.96
CA VAL A 428 -29.32 -8.70 -6.54
C VAL A 428 -29.12 -9.77 -5.45
N ALA A 429 -28.06 -10.56 -5.53
CA ALA A 429 -27.73 -11.56 -4.49
C ALA A 429 -27.37 -10.87 -3.16
N ILE A 430 -26.61 -9.79 -3.17
CA ILE A 430 -26.28 -8.98 -1.98
C ILE A 430 -27.57 -8.38 -1.40
N PHE A 431 -28.39 -7.75 -2.25
CA PHE A 431 -29.67 -7.18 -1.80
C PHE A 431 -30.52 -8.21 -1.04
N LYS A 432 -30.68 -9.41 -1.63
CA LYS A 432 -31.43 -10.51 -0.99
C LYS A 432 -30.77 -10.95 0.32
N ALA A 433 -29.43 -11.10 0.33
CA ALA A 433 -28.70 -11.58 1.49
C ALA A 433 -28.72 -10.56 2.64
N VAL A 434 -28.51 -9.27 2.37
CA VAL A 434 -28.58 -8.21 3.38
C VAL A 434 -30.01 -8.09 3.94
N THR A 435 -31.00 -8.09 3.06
CA THR A 435 -32.42 -7.96 3.48
C THR A 435 -32.86 -9.15 4.33
N LEU A 436 -32.59 -10.37 3.86
CA LEU A 436 -32.98 -11.58 4.59
C LEU A 436 -32.24 -11.69 5.93
N GLY A 437 -30.93 -11.42 5.94
CA GLY A 437 -30.13 -11.45 7.17
C GLY A 437 -30.60 -10.42 8.20
N THR A 438 -30.93 -9.20 7.78
CA THR A 438 -31.48 -8.16 8.66
C THR A 438 -32.83 -8.56 9.23
N LEU A 439 -33.72 -9.14 8.40
CA LEU A 439 -35.01 -9.63 8.85
C LEU A 439 -34.90 -10.78 9.87
N ILE A 440 -34.04 -11.77 9.58
CA ILE A 440 -33.79 -12.90 10.49
C ILE A 440 -33.21 -12.39 11.82
N SER A 441 -32.25 -11.44 11.76
CA SER A 441 -31.69 -10.82 12.97
C SER A 441 -32.75 -10.11 13.81
N ALA A 442 -33.62 -9.35 13.16
CA ALA A 442 -34.74 -8.67 13.85
C ALA A 442 -35.69 -9.66 14.49
N VAL A 443 -36.09 -10.72 13.77
CA VAL A 443 -36.97 -11.78 14.30
C VAL A 443 -36.30 -12.51 15.47
N ALA A 444 -35.01 -12.87 15.35
CA ALA A 444 -34.27 -13.52 16.43
C ALA A 444 -34.23 -12.67 17.70
N LEU A 445 -34.01 -11.35 17.57
CA LEU A 445 -34.04 -10.43 18.71
C LEU A 445 -35.46 -10.27 19.31
N VAL A 446 -36.48 -10.24 18.48
CA VAL A 446 -37.88 -10.25 18.98
C VAL A 446 -38.15 -11.50 19.83
N MET A 447 -37.74 -12.68 19.35
CA MET A 447 -37.94 -13.94 20.06
C MET A 447 -37.15 -14.03 21.37
N MET A 448 -35.90 -13.50 21.39
CA MET A 448 -35.02 -13.61 22.56
C MET A 448 -35.27 -12.51 23.61
N THR A 449 -35.61 -11.29 23.19
CA THR A 449 -35.67 -10.10 24.09
C THR A 449 -37.04 -9.42 24.09
N ARG A 450 -38.00 -9.95 23.36
CA ARG A 450 -39.31 -9.29 23.10
C ARG A 450 -39.17 -7.89 22.53
N PHE A 451 -38.00 -7.59 21.94
CA PHE A 451 -37.63 -6.29 21.36
C PHE A 451 -37.62 -5.11 22.36
N THR A 452 -37.53 -5.42 23.68
CA THR A 452 -37.52 -4.39 24.71
C THR A 452 -36.25 -3.52 24.62
N GLY A 453 -36.47 -2.20 24.53
CA GLY A 453 -35.40 -1.21 24.44
C GLY A 453 -34.83 -0.99 23.01
N TYR A 454 -35.12 -1.84 22.03
CA TYR A 454 -34.62 -1.69 20.68
C TYR A 454 -35.44 -0.70 19.83
N SER A 455 -34.75 0.18 19.08
CA SER A 455 -35.41 1.08 18.13
C SER A 455 -35.55 0.40 16.76
N ARG A 456 -36.79 0.39 16.23
CA ARG A 456 -37.06 -0.13 14.87
C ARG A 456 -36.27 0.62 13.81
N ALA A 457 -36.07 1.92 13.99
CA ALA A 457 -35.31 2.75 13.06
C ALA A 457 -33.85 2.30 12.94
N VAL A 458 -33.23 1.78 14.00
CA VAL A 458 -31.87 1.24 13.97
C VAL A 458 -31.72 0.12 12.94
N PHE A 459 -32.70 -0.78 12.82
CA PHE A 459 -32.64 -1.89 11.86
C PHE A 459 -32.80 -1.42 10.42
N VAL A 460 -33.61 -0.38 10.18
CA VAL A 460 -33.75 0.21 8.84
C VAL A 460 -32.44 0.93 8.44
N ILE A 461 -31.88 1.72 9.34
CA ILE A 461 -30.61 2.42 9.12
C ILE A 461 -29.47 1.39 8.94
N TYR A 462 -29.43 0.34 9.76
CA TYR A 462 -28.47 -0.77 9.64
C TYR A 462 -28.55 -1.43 8.26
N TRP A 463 -29.76 -1.78 7.81
CA TRP A 463 -29.99 -2.36 6.48
C TRP A 463 -29.46 -1.46 5.37
N MET A 464 -29.77 -0.15 5.40
CA MET A 464 -29.29 0.82 4.40
C MET A 464 -27.77 0.96 4.44
N THR A 465 -27.21 1.11 5.63
CA THR A 465 -25.77 1.30 5.82
C THR A 465 -25.00 0.05 5.40
N LEU A 466 -25.47 -1.14 5.78
CA LEU A 466 -24.85 -2.41 5.37
C LEU A 466 -24.92 -2.61 3.86
N MET A 467 -26.07 -2.29 3.23
CA MET A 467 -26.19 -2.31 1.78
C MET A 467 -25.15 -1.42 1.10
N CYS A 468 -25.00 -0.19 1.57
CA CYS A 468 -24.02 0.76 1.02
C CYS A 468 -22.60 0.26 1.22
N LEU A 469 -22.24 -0.25 2.40
CA LEU A 469 -20.89 -0.69 2.71
C LEU A 469 -20.50 -1.94 1.91
N VAL A 470 -21.35 -2.97 1.90
CA VAL A 470 -21.06 -4.25 1.22
C VAL A 470 -21.07 -4.09 -0.31
N THR A 471 -21.98 -3.28 -0.85
CA THR A 471 -22.02 -2.99 -2.29
C THR A 471 -20.87 -2.06 -2.68
N GLY A 472 -20.63 -1.01 -1.89
CA GLY A 472 -19.59 -0.02 -2.12
C GLY A 472 -18.21 -0.62 -2.15
N GLU A 473 -17.89 -1.50 -1.22
CA GLU A 473 -16.63 -2.25 -1.18
C GLU A 473 -16.40 -2.99 -2.50
N ARG A 474 -17.36 -3.79 -2.95
CA ARG A 474 -17.22 -4.58 -4.18
C ARG A 474 -17.15 -3.74 -5.44
N VAL A 475 -17.92 -2.64 -5.50
CA VAL A 475 -17.89 -1.68 -6.61
C VAL A 475 -16.56 -0.93 -6.66
N ILE A 476 -16.04 -0.46 -5.52
CA ILE A 476 -14.75 0.24 -5.45
C ILE A 476 -13.62 -0.66 -5.92
N LEU A 477 -13.58 -1.91 -5.46
CA LEU A 477 -12.57 -2.88 -5.90
C LEU A 477 -12.63 -3.15 -7.40
N ARG A 478 -13.83 -3.22 -7.97
CA ARG A 478 -14.03 -3.36 -9.42
C ARG A 478 -13.53 -2.12 -10.18
N LEU A 479 -13.94 -0.92 -9.76
CA LEU A 479 -13.55 0.34 -10.40
C LEU A 479 -12.04 0.57 -10.34
N LEU A 480 -11.40 0.28 -9.21
CA LEU A 480 -9.95 0.34 -9.08
C LEU A 480 -9.28 -0.61 -10.08
N ARG A 481 -9.77 -1.84 -10.18
CA ARG A 481 -9.23 -2.84 -11.09
C ARG A 481 -9.40 -2.44 -12.56
N GLU A 482 -10.56 -1.93 -12.95
CA GLU A 482 -10.84 -1.44 -14.30
C GLU A 482 -9.94 -0.23 -14.63
N HIS A 483 -9.81 0.73 -13.72
CA HIS A 483 -8.97 1.91 -13.89
C HIS A 483 -7.48 1.55 -14.05
N PHE A 484 -6.96 0.69 -13.18
CA PHE A 484 -5.56 0.24 -13.29
C PHE A 484 -5.31 -0.63 -14.53
N ALA A 485 -6.31 -1.41 -14.97
CA ALA A 485 -6.21 -2.14 -16.22
C ALA A 485 -6.12 -1.21 -17.44
N GLU A 486 -6.84 -0.08 -17.45
CA GLU A 486 -6.74 0.94 -18.49
C GLU A 486 -5.37 1.63 -18.50
N ILE A 487 -4.84 2.01 -17.32
CA ILE A 487 -3.51 2.62 -17.20
C ILE A 487 -2.43 1.65 -17.70
N ARG A 488 -2.54 0.36 -17.40
CA ARG A 488 -1.63 -0.68 -17.87
C ARG A 488 -1.69 -0.85 -19.38
N LYS A 489 -2.90 -0.85 -19.98
CA LYS A 489 -3.09 -0.90 -21.45
C LYS A 489 -2.46 0.29 -22.17
N SER A 490 -2.46 1.46 -21.56
CA SER A 490 -1.85 2.67 -22.12
C SER A 490 -0.33 2.58 -22.28
N ARG A 491 0.33 1.69 -21.55
CA ARG A 491 1.80 1.49 -21.53
C ARG A 491 2.24 0.20 -22.21
N GLY A 492 1.32 -0.62 -22.71
CA GLY A 492 1.62 -1.85 -23.43
C GLY A 492 2.31 -1.54 -24.76
N LYS A 493 3.13 -2.50 -25.25
CA LYS A 493 3.75 -2.47 -26.56
C LYS A 493 2.69 -2.23 -27.64
N THR A 494 2.86 -1.20 -28.44
CA THR A 494 1.87 -0.87 -29.48
C THR A 494 1.98 -1.88 -30.61
N VAL A 495 0.88 -2.56 -30.97
CA VAL A 495 0.87 -3.62 -31.96
C VAL A 495 -0.21 -3.41 -33.03
N LEU A 496 0.07 -3.88 -34.24
CA LEU A 496 -0.91 -4.02 -35.31
C LEU A 496 -1.35 -5.48 -35.40
N ILE A 497 -2.64 -5.72 -35.66
CA ILE A 497 -3.15 -7.06 -35.91
C ILE A 497 -3.34 -7.23 -37.40
N TYR A 498 -2.61 -8.19 -37.99
CA TYR A 498 -2.79 -8.57 -39.39
C TYR A 498 -3.88 -9.64 -39.52
N GLY A 499 -4.94 -9.30 -40.25
CA GLY A 499 -6.15 -10.08 -40.42
C GLY A 499 -7.34 -9.49 -39.64
N ALA A 500 -8.26 -8.83 -40.33
CA ALA A 500 -9.48 -8.21 -39.78
C ALA A 500 -10.72 -9.13 -39.92
N GLY A 501 -10.50 -10.45 -39.79
CA GLY A 501 -11.54 -11.49 -39.75
C GLY A 501 -11.86 -11.96 -38.33
N ASP A 502 -12.49 -13.13 -38.22
CA ASP A 502 -12.89 -13.72 -36.92
C ASP A 502 -11.71 -14.01 -36.01
N ALA A 503 -10.59 -14.49 -36.56
CA ALA A 503 -9.37 -14.76 -35.79
C ALA A 503 -8.79 -13.45 -35.21
N GLY A 504 -8.67 -12.38 -36.01
CA GLY A 504 -8.21 -11.08 -35.53
C GLY A 504 -9.17 -10.43 -34.53
N SER A 505 -10.47 -10.55 -34.76
CA SER A 505 -11.50 -10.11 -33.79
C SER A 505 -11.42 -10.87 -32.47
N SER A 506 -11.10 -12.16 -32.51
CA SER A 506 -10.90 -13.00 -31.31
C SER A 506 -9.62 -12.62 -30.60
N LEU A 507 -8.51 -12.41 -31.31
CA LEU A 507 -7.25 -11.94 -30.75
C LEU A 507 -7.38 -10.55 -30.08
N LEU A 508 -8.11 -9.61 -30.73
CA LEU A 508 -8.40 -8.32 -30.11
C LEU A 508 -9.16 -8.48 -28.79
N ARG A 509 -10.11 -9.42 -28.74
CA ARG A 509 -10.86 -9.72 -27.52
C ARG A 509 -9.95 -10.32 -26.46
N GLU A 510 -9.10 -11.29 -26.83
CA GLU A 510 -8.15 -11.91 -25.94
C GLU A 510 -7.16 -10.93 -25.34
N ILE A 511 -6.59 -10.04 -26.17
CA ILE A 511 -5.73 -8.93 -25.68
C ILE A 511 -6.51 -7.99 -24.75
N LYS A 512 -7.78 -7.77 -25.03
CA LYS A 512 -8.65 -6.94 -24.19
C LYS A 512 -8.97 -7.61 -22.85
N ASP A 513 -9.23 -8.90 -22.87
CA ASP A 513 -9.63 -9.68 -21.69
C ASP A 513 -8.42 -10.11 -20.84
N ASN A 514 -7.21 -10.17 -21.43
CA ASN A 514 -5.95 -10.53 -20.77
C ASN A 514 -4.94 -9.36 -20.77
N PRO A 515 -5.05 -8.42 -19.81
CA PRO A 515 -4.12 -7.29 -19.70
C PRO A 515 -2.66 -7.71 -19.46
N GLU A 516 -2.44 -8.96 -19.06
CA GLU A 516 -1.09 -9.53 -18.82
C GLU A 516 -0.26 -9.65 -20.12
N LEU A 517 -0.91 -9.72 -21.28
CA LEU A 517 -0.23 -9.71 -22.57
C LEU A 517 0.47 -8.39 -22.88
N ASN A 518 0.14 -7.33 -22.15
CA ASN A 518 0.76 -6.00 -22.23
C ASN A 518 0.85 -5.41 -23.64
N PHE A 519 -0.18 -5.67 -24.48
CA PHE A 519 -0.30 -5.15 -25.84
C PHE A 519 -1.34 -4.04 -25.93
N LYS A 520 -1.00 -2.99 -26.70
CA LYS A 520 -1.90 -1.92 -27.09
C LYS A 520 -2.16 -2.01 -28.60
N VAL A 521 -3.32 -2.51 -28.98
CA VAL A 521 -3.67 -2.63 -30.39
C VAL A 521 -3.92 -1.24 -30.99
N ALA A 522 -3.14 -0.85 -32.00
CA ALA A 522 -3.31 0.41 -32.74
C ALA A 522 -4.46 0.28 -33.74
N GLY A 523 -4.47 -0.79 -34.53
CA GLY A 523 -5.47 -1.05 -35.56
C GLY A 523 -5.28 -2.42 -36.21
N PHE A 524 -6.04 -2.68 -37.26
CA PHE A 524 -5.93 -3.87 -38.10
C PHE A 524 -5.27 -3.55 -39.43
N ILE A 525 -4.61 -4.55 -40.00
CA ILE A 525 -4.15 -4.61 -41.39
C ILE A 525 -4.89 -5.76 -42.07
N ASP A 526 -5.41 -5.56 -43.27
CA ASP A 526 -6.07 -6.62 -44.04
C ASP A 526 -5.97 -6.28 -45.55
N ASP A 527 -5.64 -7.26 -46.37
CA ASP A 527 -5.47 -7.08 -47.81
C ASP A 527 -6.82 -6.97 -48.57
N ASP A 528 -7.94 -7.28 -47.92
CA ASP A 528 -9.27 -7.07 -48.50
C ASP A 528 -9.61 -5.59 -48.49
N SER A 529 -9.57 -4.97 -49.71
CA SER A 529 -9.87 -3.56 -49.90
C SER A 529 -11.26 -3.14 -49.42
N ASN A 530 -12.21 -4.07 -49.33
CA ASN A 530 -13.58 -3.79 -48.83
C ASN A 530 -13.61 -3.57 -47.32
N LYS A 531 -12.57 -3.98 -46.61
CA LYS A 531 -12.47 -3.81 -45.16
C LYS A 531 -11.70 -2.57 -44.74
N ILE A 532 -10.83 -2.06 -45.58
CA ILE A 532 -10.02 -0.87 -45.30
C ILE A 532 -10.90 0.31 -44.93
N GLY A 533 -10.57 1.02 -43.88
CA GLY A 533 -11.36 2.12 -43.32
C GLY A 533 -12.55 1.71 -42.45
N ARG A 534 -12.94 0.43 -42.47
CA ARG A 534 -14.03 -0.06 -41.62
C ARG A 534 -13.53 -0.38 -40.18
N LYS A 535 -14.46 -0.38 -39.24
CA LYS A 535 -14.16 -0.73 -37.84
C LYS A 535 -14.52 -2.19 -37.57
N VAL A 536 -13.54 -2.95 -37.09
CA VAL A 536 -13.75 -4.26 -36.50
C VAL A 536 -13.79 -4.08 -34.99
N ARG A 537 -14.96 -4.25 -34.37
CA ARG A 537 -15.27 -3.89 -32.98
C ARG A 537 -14.99 -2.39 -32.73
N SER A 538 -13.87 -2.07 -32.06
CA SER A 538 -13.51 -0.69 -31.68
C SER A 538 -12.27 -0.17 -32.42
N LYS A 539 -11.67 -0.96 -33.32
CA LYS A 539 -10.42 -0.63 -34.02
C LYS A 539 -10.64 -0.59 -35.53
N THR A 540 -9.99 0.35 -36.19
CA THR A 540 -10.11 0.57 -37.65
C THR A 540 -9.13 -0.32 -38.40
N VAL A 541 -9.47 -0.80 -39.58
CA VAL A 541 -8.58 -1.40 -40.55
C VAL A 541 -7.83 -0.26 -41.27
N LEU A 542 -6.54 -0.16 -41.03
CA LEU A 542 -5.72 1.02 -41.39
C LEU A 542 -5.16 0.95 -42.80
N GLY A 543 -5.01 -0.26 -43.37
CA GLY A 543 -4.48 -0.47 -44.72
C GLY A 543 -4.19 -1.92 -45.00
N SER A 544 -3.44 -2.17 -46.09
CA SER A 544 -3.01 -3.49 -46.58
C SER A 544 -1.60 -3.85 -46.10
N CYS A 545 -1.12 -5.03 -46.51
CA CYS A 545 0.24 -5.50 -46.26
C CYS A 545 1.30 -4.47 -46.68
N ASP A 546 1.15 -3.87 -47.84
CA ASP A 546 2.13 -2.94 -48.40
C ASP A 546 2.23 -1.62 -47.60
N ASP A 547 1.21 -1.30 -46.82
CA ASP A 547 1.13 -0.10 -45.99
C ASP A 547 1.76 -0.29 -44.59
N ILE A 548 2.19 -1.50 -44.20
CA ILE A 548 2.63 -1.82 -42.84
C ILE A 548 3.69 -0.82 -42.33
N GLY A 549 4.72 -0.54 -43.12
CA GLY A 549 5.80 0.37 -42.70
C GLY A 549 5.32 1.80 -42.46
N ARG A 550 4.45 2.35 -43.33
CA ARG A 550 3.87 3.68 -43.16
C ARG A 550 2.95 3.73 -41.92
N ILE A 551 2.05 2.76 -41.80
CA ILE A 551 1.10 2.69 -40.68
C ILE A 551 1.81 2.51 -39.33
N ALA A 552 2.90 1.74 -39.30
CA ALA A 552 3.68 1.56 -38.10
C ALA A 552 4.32 2.87 -37.61
N LEU A 553 4.87 3.66 -38.55
CA LEU A 553 5.42 4.98 -38.24
C LEU A 553 4.33 5.95 -37.74
N GLU A 554 3.16 5.96 -38.37
CA GLU A 554 2.03 6.82 -37.99
C GLU A 554 1.42 6.46 -36.63
N THR A 555 1.39 5.17 -36.29
CA THR A 555 0.76 4.65 -35.09
C THR A 555 1.73 4.41 -33.93
N GLY A 556 3.03 4.43 -34.19
CA GLY A 556 4.06 4.03 -33.24
C GLY A 556 4.01 2.53 -32.93
N ALA A 557 3.60 1.69 -33.89
CA ALA A 557 3.55 0.25 -33.69
C ALA A 557 4.95 -0.36 -33.65
N GLU A 558 5.17 -1.23 -32.69
CA GLU A 558 6.45 -1.87 -32.39
C GLU A 558 6.48 -3.34 -32.82
N GLU A 559 5.33 -3.94 -33.13
CA GLU A 559 5.21 -5.36 -33.50
C GLU A 559 3.93 -5.59 -34.30
N VAL A 560 3.94 -6.60 -35.19
CA VAL A 560 2.77 -7.07 -35.93
C VAL A 560 2.39 -8.48 -35.46
N LEU A 561 1.12 -8.65 -35.07
CA LEU A 561 0.54 -9.93 -34.67
C LEU A 561 -0.30 -10.50 -35.81
N ILE A 562 0.11 -11.63 -36.37
CA ILE A 562 -0.61 -12.27 -37.48
C ILE A 562 -1.71 -13.17 -36.92
N ALA A 563 -2.96 -12.85 -37.26
CA ALA A 563 -4.17 -13.53 -36.80
C ALA A 563 -5.05 -13.97 -37.98
N ILE A 564 -4.55 -14.91 -38.78
CA ILE A 564 -5.27 -15.50 -39.90
C ILE A 564 -5.31 -17.02 -39.71
N SER A 565 -6.51 -17.63 -39.77
CA SER A 565 -6.72 -19.04 -39.46
C SER A 565 -6.21 -19.99 -40.57
N ASN A 566 -6.26 -19.58 -41.84
CA ASN A 566 -5.88 -20.38 -43.00
C ASN A 566 -4.94 -19.56 -43.89
N LEU A 567 -3.72 -19.31 -43.41
CA LEU A 567 -2.70 -18.62 -44.15
C LEU A 567 -1.87 -19.65 -44.93
N ASN A 568 -1.71 -19.47 -46.25
CA ASN A 568 -0.80 -20.27 -47.04
C ASN A 568 0.67 -19.84 -46.78
N ASN A 569 1.62 -20.68 -47.09
CA ASN A 569 3.03 -20.39 -46.84
C ASN A 569 3.55 -19.20 -47.66
N GLU A 570 3.03 -18.97 -48.84
CA GLU A 570 3.45 -17.87 -49.71
C GLU A 570 3.02 -16.49 -49.15
N ASP A 571 1.77 -16.39 -48.69
CA ASP A 571 1.28 -15.18 -48.04
C ASP A 571 1.98 -14.91 -46.71
N LEU A 572 2.25 -15.96 -45.92
CA LEU A 572 3.02 -15.81 -44.68
C LEU A 572 4.41 -15.24 -44.96
N HIS A 573 5.12 -15.80 -45.95
CA HIS A 573 6.44 -15.29 -46.34
C HIS A 573 6.39 -13.82 -46.80
N ARG A 574 5.40 -13.45 -47.60
CA ARG A 574 5.17 -12.08 -48.05
C ARG A 574 4.99 -11.11 -46.87
N ILE A 575 4.16 -11.48 -45.89
CA ILE A 575 3.90 -10.65 -44.72
C ILE A 575 5.18 -10.51 -43.87
N MET A 576 5.90 -11.62 -43.65
CA MET A 576 7.14 -11.60 -42.88
C MET A 576 8.20 -10.76 -43.55
N ASP A 577 8.40 -10.88 -44.88
CA ASP A 577 9.34 -10.06 -45.65
C ASP A 577 9.01 -8.57 -45.58
N THR A 578 7.71 -8.21 -45.63
CA THR A 578 7.27 -6.83 -45.54
C THR A 578 7.52 -6.25 -44.14
N CYS A 579 7.29 -7.03 -43.11
CA CYS A 579 7.61 -6.65 -41.73
C CYS A 579 9.10 -6.48 -41.53
N GLU A 580 9.93 -7.40 -42.05
CA GLU A 580 11.40 -7.35 -41.96
C GLU A 580 11.98 -6.11 -42.68
N LYS A 581 11.50 -5.82 -43.91
CA LYS A 581 11.84 -4.60 -44.64
C LYS A 581 11.45 -3.31 -43.89
N SER A 582 10.42 -3.38 -43.09
CA SER A 582 9.93 -2.26 -42.26
C SER A 582 10.60 -2.21 -40.86
N GLY A 583 11.50 -3.14 -40.56
CA GLY A 583 12.20 -3.24 -39.26
C GLY A 583 11.27 -3.62 -38.10
N LEU A 584 10.11 -4.24 -38.37
CA LEU A 584 9.13 -4.62 -37.37
C LEU A 584 9.18 -6.13 -37.09
N PRO A 585 9.33 -6.55 -35.84
CA PRO A 585 9.13 -7.95 -35.49
C PRO A 585 7.69 -8.36 -35.77
N CYS A 586 7.49 -9.53 -36.39
CA CYS A 586 6.18 -10.09 -36.56
C CYS A 586 6.09 -11.48 -35.87
N ARG A 587 4.92 -11.77 -35.32
CA ARG A 587 4.64 -13.03 -34.62
C ARG A 587 3.31 -13.59 -35.07
N GLN A 588 3.34 -14.85 -35.50
CA GLN A 588 2.10 -15.59 -35.75
C GLN A 588 1.52 -16.06 -34.40
N MET A 589 0.32 -15.61 -34.11
CA MET A 589 -0.42 -16.08 -32.92
C MET A 589 -1.19 -17.33 -33.34
N GLY A 590 -0.65 -18.50 -32.99
CA GLY A 590 -1.37 -19.75 -33.10
C GLY A 590 -2.65 -19.74 -32.26
N ARG A 591 -3.68 -20.53 -32.60
CA ARG A 591 -4.85 -20.76 -31.75
C ARG A 591 -4.38 -21.12 -30.33
N VAL A 592 -4.48 -20.17 -29.41
CA VAL A 592 -4.55 -20.51 -27.99
C VAL A 592 -6.02 -20.91 -27.77
N LEU A 593 -6.26 -22.19 -27.74
CA LEU A 593 -7.55 -22.80 -27.34
C LEU A 593 -7.76 -22.62 -25.86
#